data_b257693a01ee111eb7e1223dbaa1211c
#
_entry.id   b257693a01ee111eb7e1223dbaa1211c
#
_cell.length_a   1.000
_cell.length_b   1.000
_cell.length_c   1.000
_cell.angle_alpha   90.00
_cell.angle_beta   90.00
_cell.angle_gamma   90.00
#
_symmetry.space_group_name_H-M   'P 1'
#
loop_
_entity.id
_entity.type
_entity.pdbx_description
1 polymer ?
#
loop_
_entity_poly.entity_id
_entity_poly.type
_entity_poly.pdbx_seq_one_letter_code
_entity_poly.pdbx_strand_id
1 'polypeptide(L)'
;MKVDNKEYSKIPEDLLNKITERGYKKVTPEDQKVFDSYYDEMNNHWSSSTCFVNLFAWHDTFPTYYKLFEDLIIAINYDSTEGYISAIPFIGHYTEEEIIDAMKVLEADFEYFGEELMIYDVSRWMLPYYEATGIHFKVTDNREEMDYVFTPEDFVAGMDSQDDRYRYRYFMRRNDGESMV
;
A
#
# COMPACT_ATOMS: atom_id res chain seq x y z
N MET A 1 21.66 16.42 10.60
CA MET A 1 20.32 15.89 10.40
C MET A 1 19.90 15.31 11.75
N LYS A 2 18.99 15.95 12.49
CA LYS A 2 18.43 15.36 13.72
C LYS A 2 17.46 14.29 13.25
N VAL A 3 17.78 13.04 13.51
CA VAL A 3 16.80 11.96 13.43
C VAL A 3 15.91 12.18 14.64
N ASP A 4 14.68 12.63 14.42
CA ASP A 4 13.67 12.61 15.48
C ASP A 4 13.49 11.14 15.88
N ASN A 5 13.85 10.83 17.12
CA ASN A 5 13.53 9.55 17.76
C ASN A 5 12.00 9.52 17.97
N LYS A 6 11.21 9.32 16.89
CA LYS A 6 9.82 8.91 17.05
C LYS A 6 9.84 7.48 17.60
N GLU A 7 9.44 7.33 18.85
CA GLU A 7 9.12 6.00 19.39
C GLU A 7 7.88 5.51 18.63
N TYR A 8 8.06 4.49 17.78
CA TYR A 8 6.96 3.83 17.10
C TYR A 8 6.15 3.03 18.13
N SER A 9 4.85 3.24 18.15
CA SER A 9 3.96 2.46 19.01
C SER A 9 3.91 1.01 18.52
N LYS A 10 4.06 0.06 19.44
CA LYS A 10 3.81 -1.35 19.10
C LYS A 10 2.31 -1.56 18.98
N ILE A 11 1.92 -2.41 18.03
CA ILE A 11 0.53 -2.86 17.95
C ILE A 11 0.08 -3.43 19.30
N PRO A 12 -1.08 -3.01 19.85
CA PRO A 12 -1.62 -3.56 21.08
C PRO A 12 -1.81 -5.08 20.97
N GLU A 13 -1.49 -5.79 22.03
CA GLU A 13 -1.53 -7.27 22.03
C GLU A 13 -2.95 -7.81 21.78
N ASP A 14 -3.96 -7.17 22.33
CA ASP A 14 -5.37 -7.52 22.11
C ASP A 14 -5.79 -7.34 20.63
N LEU A 15 -5.33 -6.25 19.98
CA LEU A 15 -5.58 -6.02 18.57
C LEU A 15 -4.83 -7.04 17.70
N LEU A 16 -3.57 -7.33 18.03
CA LEU A 16 -2.78 -8.34 17.32
C LEU A 16 -3.42 -9.74 17.41
N ASN A 17 -3.95 -10.10 18.57
CA ASN A 17 -4.66 -11.35 18.76
C ASN A 17 -5.90 -11.42 17.87
N LYS A 18 -6.73 -10.38 17.86
CA LYS A 18 -7.91 -10.29 16.98
C LYS A 18 -7.56 -10.41 15.50
N ILE A 19 -6.50 -9.72 15.05
CA ILE A 19 -5.99 -9.79 13.67
C ILE A 19 -5.61 -11.24 13.33
N THR A 20 -4.88 -11.91 14.22
CA THR A 20 -4.47 -13.30 14.03
C THR A 20 -5.67 -14.27 14.03
N GLU A 21 -6.64 -14.08 14.91
CA GLU A 21 -7.88 -14.87 14.97
C GLU A 21 -8.72 -14.75 13.70
N ARG A 22 -8.66 -13.61 13.01
CA ARG A 22 -9.31 -13.38 11.70
C ARG A 22 -8.49 -13.91 10.52
N GLY A 23 -7.41 -14.65 10.78
CA GLY A 23 -6.60 -15.34 9.79
C GLY A 23 -5.52 -14.50 9.11
N TYR A 24 -5.29 -13.29 9.58
CA TYR A 24 -4.20 -12.46 9.07
C TYR A 24 -2.84 -12.93 9.62
N LYS A 25 -1.81 -12.88 8.80
CA LYS A 25 -0.42 -13.09 9.18
C LYS A 25 0.44 -11.89 8.78
N LYS A 26 1.48 -11.63 9.54
CA LYS A 26 2.42 -10.55 9.23
C LYS A 26 3.17 -10.84 7.93
N VAL A 27 3.33 -9.82 7.09
CA VAL A 27 4.16 -9.92 5.88
C VAL A 27 5.61 -10.11 6.26
N THR A 28 6.25 -11.10 5.62
CA THR A 28 7.68 -11.41 5.77
C THR A 28 8.35 -11.53 4.39
N PRO A 29 9.68 -11.47 4.26
CA PRO A 29 10.36 -11.61 2.97
C PRO A 29 10.03 -12.92 2.23
N GLU A 30 9.73 -13.98 2.98
CA GLU A 30 9.40 -15.31 2.45
C GLU A 30 8.06 -15.31 1.71
N ASP A 31 7.20 -14.34 2.00
CA ASP A 31 5.89 -14.21 1.38
C ASP A 31 5.94 -13.61 -0.04
N GLN A 32 7.09 -13.09 -0.48
CA GLN A 32 7.23 -12.46 -1.79
C GLN A 32 6.64 -13.30 -2.92
N LYS A 33 6.94 -14.60 -2.95
CA LYS A 33 6.45 -15.51 -4.00
C LYS A 33 4.93 -15.65 -4.02
N VAL A 34 4.30 -15.51 -2.86
CA VAL A 34 2.84 -15.51 -2.74
C VAL A 34 2.29 -14.26 -3.41
N PHE A 35 2.81 -13.09 -3.06
CA PHE A 35 2.38 -11.82 -3.66
C PHE A 35 2.64 -11.80 -5.17
N ASP A 36 3.83 -12.25 -5.62
CA ASP A 36 4.19 -12.28 -7.04
C ASP A 36 3.16 -13.08 -7.87
N SER A 37 2.62 -14.19 -7.33
CA SER A 37 1.61 -14.98 -8.03
C SER A 37 0.27 -14.26 -8.22
N TYR A 38 -0.04 -13.27 -7.37
CA TYR A 38 -1.24 -12.45 -7.49
C TYR A 38 -1.00 -11.23 -8.38
N TYR A 39 0.24 -10.73 -8.47
CA TYR A 39 0.57 -9.59 -9.33
C TYR A 39 0.49 -9.91 -10.82
N ASP A 40 0.85 -11.13 -11.22
CA ASP A 40 0.83 -11.56 -12.64
C ASP A 40 -0.59 -11.49 -13.22
N GLU A 41 -1.61 -11.63 -12.37
CA GLU A 41 -3.03 -11.61 -12.76
C GLU A 41 -3.72 -10.29 -12.37
N MET A 42 -3.00 -9.35 -11.76
CA MET A 42 -3.58 -8.12 -11.23
C MET A 42 -4.08 -7.19 -12.33
N ASN A 43 -5.32 -6.71 -12.18
CA ASN A 43 -5.94 -5.77 -13.12
C ASN A 43 -5.22 -4.42 -13.16
N ASN A 44 -4.40 -4.12 -12.16
CA ASN A 44 -3.64 -2.88 -12.06
C ASN A 44 -2.29 -3.07 -11.37
N HIS A 45 -1.24 -2.66 -12.05
CA HIS A 45 0.15 -2.77 -11.59
C HIS A 45 0.75 -1.41 -11.12
N TRP A 46 -0.08 -0.37 -11.00
CA TRP A 46 0.39 1.00 -10.92
C TRP A 46 0.32 1.64 -9.53
N SER A 47 0.09 0.87 -8.47
CA SER A 47 0.07 1.42 -7.11
C SER A 47 1.31 1.01 -6.34
N SER A 48 2.04 1.99 -5.81
CA SER A 48 3.19 1.73 -4.93
C SER A 48 2.75 1.09 -3.63
N SER A 49 1.56 1.42 -3.13
CA SER A 49 1.02 0.92 -1.86
C SER A 49 0.72 -0.58 -1.87
N THR A 50 0.46 -1.16 -3.04
CA THR A 50 0.22 -2.60 -3.20
C THR A 50 1.47 -3.40 -3.57
N CYS A 51 2.60 -2.72 -3.85
CA CYS A 51 3.85 -3.38 -4.22
C CYS A 51 4.50 -4.07 -3.01
N PHE A 52 4.86 -5.35 -3.14
CA PHE A 52 5.46 -6.14 -2.05
C PHE A 52 6.69 -5.47 -1.42
N VAL A 53 7.55 -4.88 -2.24
CA VAL A 53 8.75 -4.19 -1.75
C VAL A 53 8.39 -3.06 -0.79
N ASN A 54 7.36 -2.28 -1.10
CA ASN A 54 6.90 -1.20 -0.23
C ASN A 54 6.24 -1.74 1.04
N LEU A 55 5.38 -2.75 0.93
CA LEU A 55 4.74 -3.40 2.09
C LEU A 55 5.77 -3.93 3.08
N PHE A 56 6.91 -4.41 2.57
CA PHE A 56 7.99 -4.89 3.41
C PHE A 56 8.96 -3.77 3.85
N ALA A 57 9.31 -2.83 2.97
CA ALA A 57 10.28 -1.77 3.29
C ALA A 57 9.81 -0.85 4.43
N TRP A 58 8.51 -0.64 4.57
CA TRP A 58 7.92 0.19 5.61
C TRP A 58 7.47 -0.57 6.86
N HIS A 59 7.88 -1.84 7.02
CA HIS A 59 7.39 -2.75 8.06
C HIS A 59 7.64 -2.28 9.51
N ASP A 60 8.57 -1.36 9.74
CA ASP A 60 8.81 -0.78 11.08
C ASP A 60 7.78 0.29 11.42
N THR A 61 7.36 1.07 10.42
CA THR A 61 6.40 2.17 10.58
C THR A 61 4.97 1.70 10.33
N PHE A 62 4.79 0.88 9.28
CA PHE A 62 3.51 0.34 8.83
C PHE A 62 3.58 -1.18 8.71
N PRO A 63 3.69 -1.92 9.84
CA PRO A 63 3.66 -3.37 9.76
C PRO A 63 2.39 -3.85 9.07
N THR A 64 2.58 -4.59 7.98
CA THR A 64 1.50 -5.11 7.14
C THR A 64 1.15 -6.53 7.54
N TYR A 65 -0.16 -6.80 7.60
CA TYR A 65 -0.73 -8.13 7.81
C TYR A 65 -1.64 -8.46 6.64
N TYR A 66 -1.68 -9.72 6.22
CA TYR A 66 -2.50 -10.14 5.10
C TYR A 66 -3.13 -11.50 5.31
N LYS A 67 -4.21 -11.76 4.59
CA LYS A 67 -4.82 -13.07 4.41
C LYS A 67 -5.21 -13.28 2.96
N LEU A 68 -5.29 -14.54 2.57
CA LEU A 68 -5.79 -14.92 1.25
C LEU A 68 -7.31 -15.07 1.31
N PHE A 69 -7.98 -14.58 0.31
CA PHE A 69 -9.42 -14.72 0.12
C PHE A 69 -9.71 -14.95 -1.37
N GLU A 70 -10.02 -16.19 -1.73
CA GLU A 70 -10.17 -16.60 -3.12
C GLU A 70 -8.96 -16.18 -3.97
N ASP A 71 -9.16 -15.44 -5.06
CA ASP A 71 -8.09 -14.95 -5.93
C ASP A 71 -7.57 -13.56 -5.53
N LEU A 72 -7.78 -13.18 -4.25
CA LEU A 72 -7.40 -11.89 -3.69
C LEU A 72 -6.51 -12.03 -2.46
N ILE A 73 -5.64 -11.04 -2.28
CA ILE A 73 -5.00 -10.75 -1.00
C ILE A 73 -5.75 -9.58 -0.35
N ILE A 74 -6.26 -9.79 0.85
CA ILE A 74 -6.76 -8.74 1.74
C ILE A 74 -5.61 -8.37 2.67
N ALA A 75 -5.18 -7.11 2.63
CA ALA A 75 -4.08 -6.65 3.46
C ALA A 75 -4.45 -5.40 4.27
N ILE A 76 -3.91 -5.35 5.48
CA ILE A 76 -4.11 -4.26 6.44
C ILE A 76 -2.77 -3.79 6.98
N ASN A 77 -2.67 -2.49 7.24
CA ASN A 77 -1.51 -1.86 7.84
C ASN A 77 -1.84 -1.37 9.25
N TYR A 78 -0.90 -1.47 10.16
CA TYR A 78 -0.95 -0.76 11.43
C TYR A 78 -0.05 0.47 11.34
N ASP A 79 -0.61 1.66 11.48
CA ASP A 79 0.18 2.89 11.60
C ASP A 79 0.73 3.01 13.02
N SER A 80 2.02 2.71 13.17
CA SER A 80 2.68 2.77 14.47
C SER A 80 2.96 4.20 14.95
N THR A 81 2.76 5.21 14.12
CA THR A 81 2.90 6.63 14.51
C THR A 81 1.62 7.21 15.08
N GLU A 82 0.48 6.80 14.56
CA GLU A 82 -0.86 7.31 14.93
C GLU A 82 -1.67 6.29 15.73
N GLY A 83 -1.33 4.99 15.64
CA GLY A 83 -1.90 3.94 16.49
C GLY A 83 -3.24 3.40 16.02
N TYR A 84 -3.50 3.37 14.72
CA TYR A 84 -4.71 2.79 14.13
C TYR A 84 -4.39 1.76 13.04
N ILE A 85 -5.39 0.99 12.63
CA ILE A 85 -5.29 0.09 11.48
C ILE A 85 -6.07 0.65 10.29
N SER A 86 -5.58 0.32 9.10
CA SER A 86 -6.23 0.64 7.83
C SER A 86 -6.07 -0.51 6.85
N ALA A 87 -6.95 -0.60 5.88
CA ALA A 87 -6.78 -1.50 4.75
C ALA A 87 -6.07 -0.79 3.60
N ILE A 88 -5.42 -1.58 2.76
CA ILE A 88 -4.95 -1.17 1.44
C ILE A 88 -5.85 -1.81 0.36
N PRO A 89 -5.80 -1.33 -0.89
CA PRO A 89 -6.56 -1.93 -1.98
C PRO A 89 -6.26 -3.42 -2.12
N PHE A 90 -7.27 -4.21 -2.50
CA PHE A 90 -7.10 -5.62 -2.75
C PHE A 90 -6.06 -5.89 -3.83
N ILE A 91 -5.27 -6.95 -3.64
CA ILE A 91 -4.22 -7.36 -4.57
C ILE A 91 -4.66 -8.67 -5.22
N GLY A 92 -4.61 -8.74 -6.55
CA GLY A 92 -4.98 -9.91 -7.33
C GLY A 92 -5.89 -9.57 -8.50
N HIS A 93 -6.37 -10.59 -9.18
CA HIS A 93 -7.38 -10.47 -10.21
C HIS A 93 -8.77 -10.63 -9.59
N TYR A 94 -9.69 -9.74 -9.92
CA TYR A 94 -11.02 -9.76 -9.33
C TYR A 94 -12.12 -9.30 -10.29
N THR A 95 -13.26 -9.91 -10.11
CA THR A 95 -14.54 -9.47 -10.64
C THR A 95 -15.22 -8.53 -9.65
N GLU A 96 -16.29 -7.88 -10.10
CA GLU A 96 -17.12 -7.05 -9.22
C GLU A 96 -17.71 -7.86 -8.05
N GLU A 97 -18.14 -9.11 -8.30
CA GLU A 97 -18.71 -9.98 -7.28
C GLU A 97 -17.69 -10.34 -6.19
N GLU A 98 -16.46 -10.69 -6.57
CA GLU A 98 -15.38 -11.03 -5.65
C GLU A 98 -15.00 -9.84 -4.77
N ILE A 99 -14.96 -8.62 -5.33
CA ILE A 99 -14.72 -7.40 -4.54
C ILE A 99 -15.85 -7.18 -3.51
N ILE A 100 -17.12 -7.37 -3.92
CA ILE A 100 -18.24 -7.22 -3.00
C ILE A 100 -18.13 -8.19 -1.83
N ASP A 101 -17.75 -9.44 -2.08
CA ASP A 101 -17.62 -10.43 -1.02
C ASP A 101 -16.36 -10.20 -0.16
N ALA A 102 -15.24 -9.82 -0.76
CA ALA A 102 -14.03 -9.42 -0.01
C ALA A 102 -14.29 -8.20 0.87
N MET A 103 -15.06 -7.22 0.38
CA MET A 103 -15.43 -6.04 1.18
C MET A 103 -16.30 -6.39 2.38
N LYS A 104 -17.26 -7.30 2.25
CA LYS A 104 -18.07 -7.78 3.38
C LYS A 104 -17.20 -8.45 4.44
N VAL A 105 -16.21 -9.24 3.99
CA VAL A 105 -15.24 -9.89 4.89
C VAL A 105 -14.41 -8.84 5.60
N LEU A 106 -13.90 -7.85 4.87
CA LEU A 106 -13.08 -6.77 5.42
C LEU A 106 -13.87 -5.91 6.43
N GLU A 107 -15.12 -5.54 6.11
CA GLU A 107 -16.01 -4.80 7.01
C GLU A 107 -16.26 -5.57 8.32
N ALA A 108 -16.57 -6.87 8.22
CA ALA A 108 -16.76 -7.74 9.37
C ALA A 108 -15.48 -7.92 10.21
N ASP A 109 -14.31 -7.86 9.58
CA ASP A 109 -13.03 -7.91 10.28
C ASP A 109 -12.79 -6.62 11.09
N PHE A 110 -13.02 -5.45 10.48
CA PHE A 110 -12.87 -4.17 11.18
C PHE A 110 -13.87 -3.99 12.32
N GLU A 111 -15.13 -4.45 12.12
CA GLU A 111 -16.11 -4.50 13.20
C GLU A 111 -15.61 -5.39 14.37
N TYR A 112 -15.04 -6.57 14.05
CA TYR A 112 -14.47 -7.46 15.07
C TYR A 112 -13.26 -6.85 15.79
N PHE A 113 -12.42 -6.09 15.08
CA PHE A 113 -11.30 -5.37 15.67
C PHE A 113 -11.78 -4.24 16.60
N GLY A 114 -12.97 -3.70 16.34
CA GLY A 114 -13.52 -2.53 17.02
C GLY A 114 -12.96 -1.22 16.43
N GLU A 115 -12.57 -1.24 15.18
CA GLU A 115 -11.95 -0.13 14.45
C GLU A 115 -12.85 0.34 13.30
N GLU A 116 -12.71 1.60 12.89
CA GLU A 116 -13.38 2.13 11.71
C GLU A 116 -12.67 1.64 10.44
N LEU A 117 -13.44 1.16 9.46
CA LEU A 117 -12.86 0.74 8.18
C LEU A 117 -12.40 1.96 7.38
N MET A 118 -11.10 2.08 7.24
CA MET A 118 -10.44 3.04 6.35
C MET A 118 -9.65 2.27 5.30
N ILE A 119 -9.75 2.70 4.02
CA ILE A 119 -8.96 2.13 2.93
C ILE A 119 -8.16 3.27 2.32
N TYR A 120 -6.84 3.16 2.36
CA TYR A 120 -5.92 4.14 1.80
C TYR A 120 -5.48 3.76 0.39
N ASP A 121 -5.02 4.74 -0.36
CA ASP A 121 -4.37 4.60 -1.68
C ASP A 121 -5.24 3.93 -2.74
N VAL A 122 -6.56 4.14 -2.65
CA VAL A 122 -7.50 3.63 -3.64
C VAL A 122 -7.35 4.41 -4.95
N SER A 123 -6.89 3.75 -5.99
CA SER A 123 -6.82 4.33 -7.32
C SER A 123 -8.21 4.69 -7.85
N ARG A 124 -8.33 5.80 -8.57
CA ARG A 124 -9.64 6.28 -9.07
C ARG A 124 -10.40 5.26 -9.93
N TRP A 125 -9.67 4.42 -10.67
CA TRP A 125 -10.29 3.37 -11.49
C TRP A 125 -10.90 2.24 -10.65
N MET A 126 -10.47 2.06 -9.39
CA MET A 126 -11.04 1.09 -8.45
C MET A 126 -12.33 1.58 -7.77
N LEU A 127 -12.55 2.89 -7.70
CA LEU A 127 -13.71 3.47 -7.00
C LEU A 127 -15.05 2.86 -7.44
N PRO A 128 -15.34 2.63 -8.76
CA PRO A 128 -16.59 2.01 -9.17
C PRO A 128 -16.83 0.62 -8.55
N TYR A 129 -15.77 -0.16 -8.35
CA TYR A 129 -15.88 -1.48 -7.71
C TYR A 129 -16.24 -1.36 -6.23
N TYR A 130 -15.63 -0.41 -5.52
CA TYR A 130 -15.99 -0.14 -4.12
C TYR A 130 -17.40 0.45 -3.98
N GLU A 131 -17.81 1.32 -4.88
CA GLU A 131 -19.17 1.86 -4.93
C GLU A 131 -20.23 0.76 -5.17
N ALA A 132 -19.91 -0.24 -6.01
CA ALA A 132 -20.78 -1.38 -6.27
C ALA A 132 -21.09 -2.24 -5.03
N THR A 133 -20.26 -2.16 -3.99
CA THR A 133 -20.51 -2.89 -2.74
C THR A 133 -21.73 -2.38 -1.98
N GLY A 134 -22.22 -1.17 -2.29
CA GLY A 134 -23.32 -0.52 -1.57
C GLY A 134 -22.91 0.05 -0.21
N ILE A 135 -21.65 -0.06 0.18
CA ILE A 135 -21.11 0.55 1.40
C ILE A 135 -20.85 2.03 1.11
N HIS A 136 -21.31 2.89 2.00
CA HIS A 136 -21.13 4.34 1.86
C HIS A 136 -19.78 4.78 2.41
N PHE A 137 -18.86 5.14 1.52
CA PHE A 137 -17.56 5.69 1.86
C PHE A 137 -17.54 7.21 1.72
N LYS A 138 -16.82 7.85 2.64
CA LYS A 138 -16.36 9.21 2.43
C LYS A 138 -15.05 9.14 1.65
N VAL A 139 -15.08 9.56 0.39
CA VAL A 139 -13.88 9.64 -0.45
C VAL A 139 -13.20 10.98 -0.25
N THR A 140 -11.88 10.94 -0.01
CA THR A 140 -11.03 12.13 0.09
C THR A 140 -9.85 11.99 -0.87
N ASP A 141 -9.59 13.01 -1.69
CA ASP A 141 -8.40 13.08 -2.52
C ASP A 141 -7.21 13.58 -1.67
N ASN A 142 -6.12 12.81 -1.64
CA ASN A 142 -4.86 13.27 -1.07
C ASN A 142 -3.80 13.38 -2.16
N ARG A 143 -3.61 14.58 -2.68
CA ARG A 143 -2.67 14.84 -3.79
C ARG A 143 -1.21 14.62 -3.39
N GLU A 144 -0.88 14.80 -2.12
CA GLU A 144 0.51 14.69 -1.63
C GLU A 144 0.99 13.23 -1.56
N GLU A 145 0.03 12.26 -1.55
CA GLU A 145 0.28 10.82 -1.49
C GLU A 145 0.11 10.13 -2.85
N MET A 146 -0.12 10.88 -3.93
CA MET A 146 -0.26 10.29 -5.26
C MET A 146 1.08 9.80 -5.80
N ASP A 147 1.07 8.61 -6.40
CA ASP A 147 2.21 8.08 -7.13
C ASP A 147 2.56 8.95 -8.35
N TYR A 148 3.85 9.18 -8.53
CA TYR A 148 4.34 9.80 -9.75
C TYR A 148 4.58 8.70 -10.80
N VAL A 149 3.80 8.73 -11.87
CA VAL A 149 3.91 7.78 -12.98
C VAL A 149 4.57 8.48 -14.16
N PHE A 150 5.68 7.93 -14.63
CA PHE A 150 6.41 8.42 -15.80
C PHE A 150 6.58 7.27 -16.79
N THR A 151 6.36 7.54 -18.07
CA THR A 151 6.87 6.65 -19.11
C THR A 151 8.39 6.82 -19.23
N PRO A 152 9.14 5.83 -19.74
CA PRO A 152 10.57 6.01 -20.03
C PRO A 152 10.84 7.24 -20.89
N GLU A 153 9.97 7.51 -21.87
CA GLU A 153 10.04 8.66 -22.76
C GLU A 153 9.81 9.97 -22.01
N ASP A 154 8.82 10.04 -21.12
CA ASP A 154 8.54 11.20 -20.28
C ASP A 154 9.70 11.47 -19.32
N PHE A 155 10.28 10.41 -18.76
CA PHE A 155 11.44 10.54 -17.89
C PHE A 155 12.65 11.13 -18.61
N VAL A 156 12.94 10.65 -19.83
CA VAL A 156 14.02 11.17 -20.68
C VAL A 156 13.72 12.62 -21.10
N ALA A 157 12.49 12.92 -21.52
CA ALA A 157 12.07 14.27 -21.90
C ALA A 157 12.07 15.24 -20.72
N GLY A 158 11.67 14.78 -19.52
CA GLY A 158 11.65 15.58 -18.28
C GLY A 158 13.04 16.03 -17.83
N MET A 159 14.11 15.31 -18.22
CA MET A 159 15.49 15.74 -17.99
C MET A 159 15.84 17.04 -18.72
N ASP A 160 14.99 17.53 -19.61
CA ASP A 160 15.12 18.83 -20.27
C ASP A 160 14.60 20.00 -19.44
N SER A 161 13.90 19.77 -18.33
CA SER A 161 13.52 20.85 -17.44
C SER A 161 14.73 21.50 -16.76
N GLN A 162 14.65 22.80 -16.48
CA GLN A 162 15.77 23.52 -15.84
C GLN A 162 16.06 23.00 -14.43
N ASP A 163 15.04 22.58 -13.69
CA ASP A 163 15.16 22.06 -12.32
C ASP A 163 15.78 20.66 -12.31
N ASP A 164 15.41 19.80 -13.23
CA ASP A 164 15.96 18.43 -13.30
C ASP A 164 17.40 18.44 -13.76
N ARG A 165 17.76 19.32 -14.70
CA ARG A 165 19.16 19.57 -15.08
C ARG A 165 19.99 20.08 -13.90
N TYR A 166 19.40 20.92 -13.03
CA TYR A 166 20.08 21.39 -11.83
C TYR A 166 20.30 20.25 -10.83
N ARG A 167 19.27 19.43 -10.55
CA ARG A 167 19.34 18.28 -9.62
C ARG A 167 20.33 17.22 -10.14
N TYR A 168 20.31 16.91 -11.43
CA TYR A 168 21.29 16.02 -12.05
C TYR A 168 22.72 16.53 -11.90
N ARG A 169 22.98 17.80 -12.23
CA ARG A 169 24.32 18.41 -12.06
C ARG A 169 24.77 18.44 -10.62
N TYR A 170 23.86 18.69 -9.68
CA TYR A 170 24.14 18.66 -8.26
C TYR A 170 24.53 17.26 -7.79
N PHE A 171 23.78 16.24 -8.22
CA PHE A 171 24.07 14.84 -7.96
C PHE A 171 25.43 14.43 -8.52
N MET A 172 25.71 14.72 -9.79
CA MET A 172 26.98 14.38 -10.46
C MET A 172 28.20 15.05 -9.79
N ARG A 173 28.07 16.28 -9.33
CA ARG A 173 29.15 16.96 -8.62
C ARG A 173 29.46 16.34 -7.25
N ARG A 174 28.47 15.78 -6.58
CA ARG A 174 28.60 15.21 -5.25
C ARG A 174 29.13 13.78 -5.27
N ASN A 175 28.93 13.08 -6.36
CA ASN A 175 29.33 11.68 -6.54
C ASN A 175 30.46 11.51 -7.57
N ASP A 176 31.28 12.58 -7.80
CA ASP A 176 32.44 12.58 -8.71
C ASP A 176 32.16 11.99 -10.10
N GLY A 177 30.92 12.06 -10.58
CA GLY A 177 30.49 11.55 -11.86
C GLY A 177 30.33 10.03 -11.94
N GLU A 178 30.42 9.31 -10.84
CA GLU A 178 30.11 7.88 -10.82
C GLU A 178 28.61 7.69 -11.06
N SER A 179 28.26 7.11 -12.21
CA SER A 179 26.94 6.60 -12.46
C SER A 179 26.75 5.32 -11.67
N MET A 180 25.68 5.22 -10.89
CA MET A 180 25.22 3.92 -10.41
C MET A 180 24.81 3.09 -11.65
N VAL A 181 25.62 2.08 -11.98
CA VAL A 181 25.30 1.05 -12.96
C VAL A 181 24.53 -0.04 -12.25
#